data_aaa9df1a3d48faed8252426b43a5d41a
#
_entry.id   aaa9df1a3d48faed8252426b43a5d41a
#
_cell.length_a   1.000
_cell.length_b   1.000
_cell.length_c   1.000
_cell.angle_alpha   90.00
_cell.angle_beta   90.00
_cell.angle_gamma   90.00
#
_symmetry.space_group_name_H-M   'P 1'
#
loop_
_entity.id
_entity.type
_entity.pdbx_description
1 polymer ?
#
loop_
_entity_poly.entity_id
_entity_poly.type
_entity_poly.pdbx_seq_one_letter_code
_entity_poly.pdbx_strand_id
1 'polypeptide(L)'
;GSAKVSIRGARSAFASGNNQPLYVIDGVPMLNNSTESTATVMGGENDGVNRDAGDGVSNLNPEDIESMSILKGASAAALYGSQAANGVILITTKKGKAGMQKVTFSSNLTVDHAISLPEFQNSYGRMEGGTSSWGKEGNLTDYNNVDNFFSNGVTAINTVSFMGGNDKSQTYFS
;
A
#
# COMPACT_ATOMS: atom_id res chain seq x y z
N GLY A 1 2.75 2.15 4.66
CA GLY A 1 2.72 0.70 4.49
C GLY A 1 2.42 0.31 3.06
N SER A 2 2.94 -0.82 2.59
CA SER A 2 2.65 -1.33 1.25
C SER A 2 1.24 -1.89 1.17
N ALA A 3 0.62 -1.77 -0.01
CA ALA A 3 -0.67 -2.38 -0.28
C ALA A 3 -0.46 -3.79 -0.87
N LYS A 4 -1.07 -4.81 -0.26
CA LYS A 4 -1.05 -6.17 -0.80
C LYS A 4 -2.21 -6.33 -1.78
N VAL A 5 -1.89 -6.41 -3.07
CA VAL A 5 -2.88 -6.62 -4.13
C VAL A 5 -2.88 -8.09 -4.55
N SER A 6 -4.07 -8.69 -4.68
CA SER A 6 -4.25 -10.04 -5.21
C SER A 6 -5.26 -10.03 -6.34
N ILE A 7 -4.92 -10.62 -7.49
CA ILE A 7 -5.80 -10.65 -8.67
C ILE A 7 -6.62 -11.95 -8.74
N ARG A 8 -6.05 -13.08 -8.30
CA ARG A 8 -6.67 -14.42 -8.41
C ARG A 8 -6.63 -15.23 -7.12
N GLY A 9 -6.49 -14.57 -5.98
CA GLY A 9 -6.27 -15.23 -4.70
C GLY A 9 -4.84 -15.77 -4.53
N ALA A 10 -4.58 -16.43 -3.41
CA ALA A 10 -3.28 -17.01 -3.13
C ALA A 10 -3.08 -18.29 -3.96
N ARG A 11 -2.07 -18.32 -4.84
CA ARG A 11 -1.67 -19.53 -5.57
C ARG A 11 -0.68 -20.37 -4.78
N SER A 12 0.09 -19.73 -3.91
CA SER A 12 1.01 -20.44 -3.01
C SER A 12 0.33 -20.63 -1.65
N ALA A 13 0.28 -21.87 -1.20
CA ALA A 13 -0.15 -22.23 0.15
C ALA A 13 0.93 -21.89 1.19
N PHE A 14 2.15 -21.61 0.76
CA PHE A 14 3.24 -21.23 1.65
C PHE A 14 3.23 -19.71 1.89
N ALA A 15 3.39 -19.30 3.14
CA ALA A 15 3.46 -17.91 3.53
C ALA A 15 4.61 -17.14 2.83
N SER A 16 5.67 -17.84 2.42
CA SER A 16 6.82 -17.29 1.68
C SER A 16 6.58 -17.14 0.17
N GLY A 17 5.43 -17.61 -0.35
CA GLY A 17 5.12 -17.50 -1.78
C GLY A 17 4.73 -16.08 -2.16
N ASN A 18 5.40 -15.52 -3.18
CA ASN A 18 4.96 -14.24 -3.74
C ASN A 18 3.64 -14.44 -4.50
N ASN A 19 2.55 -13.94 -3.94
CA ASN A 19 1.20 -13.97 -4.53
C ASN A 19 0.81 -12.61 -5.15
N GLN A 20 1.74 -11.67 -5.21
CA GLN A 20 1.50 -10.34 -5.75
C GLN A 20 1.61 -10.33 -7.29
N PRO A 21 0.84 -9.49 -7.97
CA PRO A 21 0.98 -9.29 -9.41
C PRO A 21 2.29 -8.58 -9.74
N LEU A 22 2.76 -8.78 -10.96
CA LEU A 22 3.84 -7.99 -11.52
C LEU A 22 3.30 -6.62 -11.95
N TYR A 23 3.98 -5.56 -11.55
CA TYR A 23 3.69 -4.21 -12.04
C TYR A 23 4.59 -3.89 -13.23
N VAL A 24 4.00 -3.33 -14.26
CA VAL A 24 4.72 -2.88 -15.46
C VAL A 24 4.33 -1.44 -15.72
N ILE A 25 5.31 -0.53 -15.59
CA ILE A 25 5.12 0.91 -15.79
C ILE A 25 5.77 1.31 -17.10
N ASP A 26 4.98 1.82 -18.03
CA ASP A 26 5.40 2.20 -19.39
C ASP A 26 6.22 1.12 -20.11
N GLY A 27 5.86 -0.15 -19.91
CA GLY A 27 6.54 -1.30 -20.49
C GLY A 27 7.72 -1.84 -19.68
N VAL A 28 8.13 -1.18 -18.60
CA VAL A 28 9.22 -1.61 -17.73
C VAL A 28 8.67 -2.41 -16.54
N PRO A 29 9.05 -3.68 -16.39
CA PRO A 29 8.63 -4.48 -15.25
C PRO A 29 9.31 -4.00 -13.96
N MET A 30 8.50 -3.80 -12.92
CA MET A 30 8.95 -3.44 -11.58
C MET A 30 8.84 -4.67 -10.67
N LEU A 31 9.93 -5.02 -10.03
CA LEU A 31 9.92 -6.09 -9.03
C LEU A 31 9.24 -5.58 -7.75
N ASN A 32 8.15 -6.22 -7.42
CA ASN A 32 7.42 -5.95 -6.17
C ASN A 32 7.81 -7.05 -5.16
N ASN A 33 8.93 -6.87 -4.51
CA ASN A 33 9.42 -7.77 -3.47
C ASN A 33 9.09 -7.18 -2.09
N SER A 34 7.84 -7.33 -1.66
CA SER A 34 7.55 -7.22 -0.24
C SER A 34 8.00 -8.54 0.41
N THR A 35 9.21 -8.58 0.90
CA THR A 35 9.73 -9.70 1.69
C THR A 35 9.14 -9.62 3.09
N GLU A 36 7.93 -10.14 3.27
CA GLU A 36 7.52 -10.57 4.60
C GLU A 36 8.36 -11.80 4.96
N SER A 37 9.24 -11.67 5.92
CA SER A 37 9.99 -12.83 6.43
C SER A 37 9.02 -13.82 7.10
N THR A 38 9.02 -15.05 6.65
CA THR A 38 8.21 -16.14 7.19
C THR A 38 8.45 -16.39 8.70
N ALA A 39 9.61 -15.98 9.21
CA ALA A 39 9.99 -16.13 10.61
C ALA A 39 9.09 -15.31 11.54
N THR A 40 8.61 -14.15 11.12
CA THR A 40 7.74 -13.29 11.95
C THR A 40 6.31 -13.81 12.04
N VAL A 41 5.82 -14.46 10.99
CA VAL A 41 4.46 -15.05 10.99
C VAL A 41 4.37 -16.26 11.93
N MET A 42 5.50 -16.92 12.22
CA MET A 42 5.58 -18.05 13.14
C MET A 42 6.05 -17.72 14.56
N GLY A 43 6.13 -16.44 14.91
CA GLY A 43 6.52 -16.02 16.27
C GLY A 43 8.01 -16.19 16.58
N GLY A 44 8.88 -16.30 15.57
CA GLY A 44 10.31 -16.29 15.74
C GLY A 44 10.81 -14.87 16.05
N GLU A 45 11.54 -14.72 17.16
CA GLU A 45 12.29 -13.52 17.46
C GLU A 45 13.42 -13.37 16.42
N ASN A 46 13.17 -12.58 15.39
CA ASN A 46 14.23 -12.03 14.55
C ASN A 46 14.12 -10.51 14.57
N ASP A 47 14.86 -9.93 15.47
CA ASP A 47 15.12 -8.51 15.53
C ASP A 47 15.53 -7.97 14.17
N GLY A 48 14.72 -7.10 13.62
CA GLY A 48 15.16 -6.09 12.67
C GLY A 48 15.03 -6.36 11.18
N VAL A 49 14.50 -7.50 10.71
CA VAL A 49 14.46 -7.82 9.27
C VAL A 49 13.07 -7.66 8.64
N ASN A 50 12.06 -7.38 9.43
CA ASN A 50 10.68 -7.28 8.95
C ASN A 50 10.24 -5.83 8.77
N ARG A 51 11.04 -5.06 8.05
CA ARG A 51 10.62 -3.72 7.60
C ARG A 51 9.98 -3.89 6.24
N ASP A 52 8.70 -3.52 6.17
CA ASP A 52 8.04 -3.27 4.90
C ASP A 52 8.82 -2.15 4.18
N ALA A 53 9.61 -2.53 3.18
CA ALA A 53 10.39 -1.60 2.38
C ALA A 53 9.51 -0.77 1.43
N GLY A 54 8.20 -0.99 1.48
CA GLY A 54 7.26 -0.41 0.53
C GLY A 54 7.25 -1.19 -0.78
N ASP A 55 6.22 -0.96 -1.56
CA ASP A 55 6.16 -1.41 -2.94
C ASP A 55 6.67 -0.27 -3.87
N GLY A 56 7.34 -0.64 -4.97
CA GLY A 56 7.85 0.35 -5.93
C GLY A 56 6.75 1.22 -6.57
N VAL A 57 5.49 0.80 -6.41
CA VAL A 57 4.31 1.49 -6.95
C VAL A 57 3.79 2.56 -6.00
N SER A 58 4.05 2.46 -4.69
CA SER A 58 3.64 3.48 -3.71
C SER A 58 4.23 4.86 -3.98
N ASN A 59 5.37 4.92 -4.68
CA ASN A 59 6.01 6.18 -5.03
C ASN A 59 5.45 6.82 -6.30
N LEU A 60 4.56 6.12 -7.03
CA LEU A 60 3.93 6.65 -8.21
C LEU A 60 2.75 7.54 -7.82
N ASN A 61 2.78 8.79 -8.27
CA ASN A 61 1.64 9.68 -8.06
C ASN A 61 0.44 9.22 -8.89
N PRO A 62 -0.71 8.89 -8.29
CA PRO A 62 -1.90 8.47 -9.02
C PRO A 62 -2.37 9.47 -10.08
N GLU A 63 -2.11 10.77 -9.88
CA GLU A 63 -2.45 11.82 -10.82
C GLU A 63 -1.65 11.76 -12.13
N ASP A 64 -0.51 11.07 -12.15
CA ASP A 64 0.33 10.91 -13.34
C ASP A 64 -0.06 9.68 -14.17
N ILE A 65 -1.02 8.89 -13.71
CA ILE A 65 -1.52 7.72 -14.42
C ILE A 65 -2.50 8.14 -15.51
N GLU A 66 -2.24 7.74 -16.76
CA GLU A 66 -3.18 7.90 -17.87
C GLU A 66 -4.17 6.73 -17.92
N SER A 67 -3.66 5.50 -17.78
CA SER A 67 -4.50 4.31 -17.81
C SER A 67 -3.88 3.16 -17.02
N MET A 68 -4.75 2.27 -16.54
CA MET A 68 -4.36 1.04 -15.85
C MET A 68 -5.11 -0.13 -16.50
N SER A 69 -4.39 -1.21 -16.83
CA SER A 69 -4.93 -2.43 -17.39
C SER A 69 -4.44 -3.64 -16.63
N ILE A 70 -5.32 -4.62 -16.44
CA ILE A 70 -4.98 -5.86 -15.71
C ILE A 70 -4.97 -7.03 -16.68
N LEU A 71 -3.80 -7.65 -16.85
CA LEU A 71 -3.65 -8.89 -17.60
C LEU A 71 -3.70 -10.09 -16.66
N LYS A 72 -4.49 -11.10 -17.03
CA LYS A 72 -4.69 -12.30 -16.20
C LYS A 72 -4.33 -13.56 -16.98
N GLY A 73 -3.82 -14.58 -16.28
CA GLY A 73 -3.61 -15.91 -16.82
C GLY A 73 -2.59 -15.99 -17.96
N ALA A 74 -2.94 -16.72 -19.01
CA ALA A 74 -2.05 -17.01 -20.11
C ALA A 74 -1.52 -15.79 -20.86
N SER A 75 -2.33 -14.76 -21.02
CA SER A 75 -1.92 -13.52 -21.69
C SER A 75 -0.79 -12.81 -20.94
N ALA A 76 -0.84 -12.80 -19.61
CA ALA A 76 0.20 -12.22 -18.77
C ALA A 76 1.50 -13.03 -18.88
N ALA A 77 1.39 -14.37 -18.79
CA ALA A 77 2.53 -15.28 -18.88
C ALA A 77 3.20 -15.27 -20.26
N ALA A 78 2.43 -15.10 -21.33
CA ALA A 78 2.97 -15.03 -22.69
C ALA A 78 3.83 -13.78 -22.92
N LEU A 79 3.49 -12.65 -22.29
CA LEU A 79 4.19 -11.37 -22.47
C LEU A 79 5.37 -11.21 -21.49
N TYR A 80 5.20 -11.67 -20.23
CA TYR A 80 6.13 -11.36 -19.13
C TYR A 80 6.69 -12.62 -18.44
N GLY A 81 6.44 -13.81 -19.01
CA GLY A 81 6.97 -15.07 -18.52
C GLY A 81 6.44 -15.49 -17.14
N SER A 82 7.25 -16.26 -16.41
CA SER A 82 6.87 -16.85 -15.12
C SER A 82 6.62 -15.81 -14.02
N GLN A 83 7.22 -14.65 -14.11
CA GLN A 83 7.02 -13.56 -13.15
C GLN A 83 5.58 -13.02 -13.16
N ALA A 84 4.88 -13.19 -14.27
CA ALA A 84 3.49 -12.82 -14.46
C ALA A 84 2.47 -13.89 -14.03
N ALA A 85 2.92 -14.95 -13.36
CA ALA A 85 2.06 -16.09 -12.98
C ALA A 85 0.85 -15.67 -12.12
N ASN A 86 1.00 -14.60 -11.32
CA ASN A 86 -0.05 -14.04 -10.47
C ASN A 86 -0.86 -12.93 -11.15
N GLY A 87 -0.58 -12.66 -12.44
CA GLY A 87 -1.15 -11.56 -13.21
C GLY A 87 -0.20 -10.38 -13.34
N VAL A 88 -0.56 -9.44 -14.19
CA VAL A 88 0.20 -8.21 -14.45
C VAL A 88 -0.72 -7.02 -14.36
N ILE A 89 -0.26 -5.96 -13.73
CA ILE A 89 -0.89 -4.65 -13.73
C ILE A 89 -0.03 -3.74 -14.61
N LEU A 90 -0.58 -3.38 -15.78
CA LEU A 90 0.03 -2.43 -16.70
C LEU A 90 -0.39 -1.02 -16.31
N ILE A 91 0.58 -0.16 -16.08
CA ILE A 91 0.37 1.25 -15.79
C ILE A 91 1.00 2.06 -16.92
N THR A 92 0.19 2.90 -17.55
CA THR A 92 0.67 3.86 -18.54
C THR A 92 0.61 5.25 -17.94
N THR A 93 1.74 5.95 -17.96
CA THR A 93 1.82 7.31 -17.44
C THR A 93 1.39 8.33 -18.48
N LYS A 94 0.95 9.49 -18.01
CA LYS A 94 0.59 10.63 -18.87
C LYS A 94 1.81 11.12 -19.65
N LYS A 95 1.61 11.42 -20.91
CA LYS A 95 2.64 11.95 -21.80
C LYS A 95 2.20 13.28 -22.41
N GLY A 96 3.15 14.08 -22.84
CA GLY A 96 2.87 15.28 -23.61
C GLY A 96 2.11 14.92 -24.91
N LYS A 97 1.32 15.85 -25.41
CA LYS A 97 0.59 15.70 -26.69
C LYS A 97 0.97 16.85 -27.62
N ALA A 98 1.23 16.52 -28.91
CA ALA A 98 1.53 17.50 -29.94
C ALA A 98 0.37 18.48 -30.12
N GLY A 99 0.69 19.76 -30.30
CA GLY A 99 -0.31 20.80 -30.52
C GLY A 99 -1.14 21.19 -29.29
N MET A 100 -0.79 20.68 -28.12
CA MET A 100 -1.52 20.96 -26.87
C MET A 100 -0.58 21.63 -25.85
N GLN A 101 -1.08 22.65 -25.18
CA GLN A 101 -0.48 23.21 -23.97
C GLN A 101 -1.54 23.24 -22.87
N LYS A 102 -1.29 22.54 -21.78
CA LYS A 102 -2.25 22.44 -20.68
C LYS A 102 -1.52 22.48 -19.34
N VAL A 103 -2.00 23.33 -18.46
CA VAL A 103 -1.63 23.32 -17.03
C VAL A 103 -2.81 22.78 -16.27
N THR A 104 -2.56 21.81 -15.39
CA THR A 104 -3.60 21.24 -14.53
C THR A 104 -3.17 21.39 -13.08
N PHE A 105 -4.08 21.86 -12.25
CA PHE A 105 -3.94 21.86 -10.79
C PHE A 105 -4.97 20.91 -10.22
N SER A 106 -4.52 19.99 -9.37
CA SER A 106 -5.38 19.07 -8.62
C SER A 106 -5.12 19.23 -7.13
N SER A 107 -6.16 19.28 -6.34
CA SER A 107 -6.07 19.35 -4.88
C SER A 107 -7.03 18.34 -4.27
N ASN A 108 -6.50 17.43 -3.46
CA ASN A 108 -7.24 16.41 -2.75
C ASN A 108 -7.00 16.56 -1.25
N LEU A 109 -8.08 16.70 -0.49
CA LEU A 109 -8.06 16.75 0.97
C LEU A 109 -8.78 15.52 1.51
N THR A 110 -8.07 14.69 2.25
CA THR A 110 -8.63 13.51 2.92
C THR A 110 -8.58 13.72 4.42
N VAL A 111 -9.70 13.44 5.09
CA VAL A 111 -9.79 13.44 6.55
C VAL A 111 -10.14 12.03 7.00
N ASP A 112 -9.24 11.43 7.77
CA ASP A 112 -9.40 10.09 8.31
C ASP A 112 -9.82 10.16 9.77
N HIS A 113 -10.87 9.42 10.11
CA HIS A 113 -11.37 9.29 11.48
C HIS A 113 -11.55 7.82 11.84
N ALA A 114 -11.07 7.41 13.01
CA ALA A 114 -11.27 6.06 13.51
C ALA A 114 -12.74 5.86 13.91
N ILE A 115 -13.47 4.99 13.19
CA ILE A 115 -14.88 4.72 13.43
C ILE A 115 -15.06 3.67 14.53
N SER A 116 -14.16 2.68 14.61
CA SER A 116 -14.21 1.60 15.58
C SER A 116 -12.88 1.51 16.32
N LEU A 117 -12.92 1.70 17.59
CA LEU A 117 -11.77 1.57 18.48
C LEU A 117 -11.88 0.28 19.28
N PRO A 118 -10.77 -0.35 19.68
CA PRO A 118 -10.79 -1.53 20.52
C PRO A 118 -11.35 -1.20 21.91
N GLU A 119 -12.32 -1.98 22.33
CA GLU A 119 -12.85 -1.91 23.70
C GLU A 119 -12.05 -2.85 24.61
N PHE A 120 -11.52 -2.31 25.69
CA PHE A 120 -10.80 -3.09 26.68
C PHE A 120 -11.62 -3.23 27.95
N GLN A 121 -11.48 -4.39 28.60
CA GLN A 121 -12.05 -4.58 29.92
C GLN A 121 -11.34 -3.66 30.94
N ASN A 122 -12.11 -3.09 31.87
CA ASN A 122 -11.64 -2.24 32.97
C ASN A 122 -12.12 -2.70 34.35
N SER A 123 -12.69 -3.92 34.44
CA SER A 123 -13.20 -4.50 35.70
C SER A 123 -12.11 -5.22 36.50
N TYR A 124 -11.10 -5.76 35.81
CA TYR A 124 -10.03 -6.55 36.44
C TYR A 124 -8.68 -5.86 36.27
N GLY A 125 -7.95 -5.73 37.34
CA GLY A 125 -6.60 -5.16 37.34
C GLY A 125 -5.54 -6.12 36.81
N ARG A 126 -4.31 -5.69 36.85
CA ARG A 126 -3.15 -6.51 36.48
C ARG A 126 -2.92 -7.62 37.51
N MET A 127 -2.55 -8.81 37.06
CA MET A 127 -2.10 -9.88 37.96
C MET A 127 -0.81 -9.47 38.65
N GLU A 128 -0.70 -9.77 39.94
CA GLU A 128 0.51 -9.50 40.70
C GLU A 128 1.70 -10.26 40.10
N GLY A 129 2.78 -9.53 39.81
CA GLY A 129 3.98 -10.10 39.16
C GLY A 129 3.83 -10.47 37.68
N GLY A 130 2.66 -10.27 37.09
CA GLY A 130 2.39 -10.61 35.68
C GLY A 130 2.15 -9.40 34.76
N THR A 131 2.01 -9.66 33.46
CA THR A 131 1.61 -8.67 32.44
C THR A 131 0.15 -8.81 32.03
N SER A 132 -0.54 -9.84 32.51
CA SER A 132 -1.93 -10.14 32.20
C SER A 132 -2.89 -9.22 32.98
N SER A 133 -3.99 -8.82 32.38
CA SER A 133 -5.00 -7.94 32.94
C SER A 133 -6.20 -8.69 33.59
N TRP A 134 -6.00 -9.92 34.05
CA TRP A 134 -7.01 -10.73 34.72
C TRP A 134 -6.66 -10.97 36.18
N GLY A 135 -6.31 -9.90 36.92
CA GLY A 135 -6.02 -9.93 38.35
C GLY A 135 -7.28 -9.77 39.20
N LYS A 136 -7.17 -9.06 40.32
CA LYS A 136 -8.29 -8.82 41.25
C LYS A 136 -9.30 -7.87 40.57
N GLU A 137 -10.60 -8.18 40.77
CA GLU A 137 -11.67 -7.25 40.45
C GLU A 137 -11.57 -6.00 41.37
N GLY A 138 -11.75 -4.85 40.77
CA GLY A 138 -11.63 -3.58 41.49
C GLY A 138 -12.07 -2.40 40.62
N ASN A 139 -12.30 -1.28 41.27
CA ASN A 139 -12.64 -0.04 40.59
C ASN A 139 -11.36 0.55 39.98
N LEU A 140 -11.13 0.32 38.71
CA LEU A 140 -9.95 0.78 37.99
C LEU A 140 -10.20 2.17 37.43
N THR A 141 -9.15 3.00 37.48
CA THR A 141 -9.20 4.30 36.79
C THR A 141 -9.08 4.07 35.30
N ASP A 142 -10.09 4.48 34.55
CA ASP A 142 -10.01 4.52 33.10
C ASP A 142 -9.22 5.76 32.67
N TYR A 143 -8.07 5.53 32.08
CA TYR A 143 -7.18 6.61 31.59
C TYR A 143 -7.51 7.03 30.17
N ASN A 144 -8.54 6.45 29.55
CA ASN A 144 -8.97 6.78 28.19
C ASN A 144 -7.81 6.71 27.16
N ASN A 145 -6.90 5.76 27.35
CA ASN A 145 -5.66 5.68 26.57
C ASN A 145 -5.94 5.46 25.08
N VAL A 146 -7.03 4.77 24.76
CA VAL A 146 -7.40 4.47 23.36
C VAL A 146 -7.80 5.77 22.66
N ASP A 147 -8.72 6.54 23.23
CA ASP A 147 -9.18 7.79 22.64
C ASP A 147 -8.07 8.84 22.58
N ASN A 148 -7.19 8.85 23.58
CA ASN A 148 -6.06 9.76 23.62
C ASN A 148 -4.95 9.41 22.62
N PHE A 149 -4.87 8.15 22.19
CA PHE A 149 -3.87 7.68 21.23
C PHE A 149 -4.29 7.98 19.78
N PHE A 150 -5.57 7.80 19.46
CA PHE A 150 -6.07 8.01 18.11
C PHE A 150 -6.47 9.48 17.90
N SER A 151 -5.95 10.07 16.84
CA SER A 151 -6.32 11.42 16.41
C SER A 151 -6.77 11.39 14.94
N ASN A 152 -7.51 12.40 14.53
CA ASN A 152 -7.90 12.53 13.14
C ASN A 152 -6.68 12.76 12.27
N GLY A 153 -6.54 11.96 11.22
CA GLY A 153 -5.55 12.17 10.18
C GLY A 153 -6.06 13.21 9.16
N VAL A 154 -5.19 14.09 8.71
CA VAL A 154 -5.49 15.01 7.60
C VAL A 154 -4.38 14.88 6.58
N THR A 155 -4.74 14.49 5.36
CA THR A 155 -3.83 14.36 4.23
C THR A 155 -4.24 15.34 3.14
N ALA A 156 -3.34 16.22 2.75
CA ALA A 156 -3.55 17.17 1.65
C ALA A 156 -2.54 16.85 0.53
N ILE A 157 -3.06 16.50 -0.64
CA ILE A 157 -2.25 16.22 -1.84
C ILE A 157 -2.56 17.31 -2.86
N ASN A 158 -1.55 18.09 -3.21
CA ASN A 158 -1.65 19.12 -4.22
C ASN A 158 -0.69 18.79 -5.36
N THR A 159 -1.21 18.70 -6.57
CA THR A 159 -0.43 18.38 -7.77
C THR A 159 -0.60 19.48 -8.81
N VAL A 160 0.51 19.93 -9.35
CA VAL A 160 0.54 20.82 -10.51
C VAL A 160 1.19 20.07 -11.66
N SER A 161 0.53 19.97 -12.79
CA SER A 161 1.10 19.33 -13.96
C SER A 161 1.05 20.25 -15.18
N PHE A 162 2.10 20.19 -15.98
CA PHE A 162 2.22 20.84 -17.27
C PHE A 162 2.32 19.79 -18.37
N MET A 163 1.52 19.94 -19.40
CA MET A 163 1.56 19.12 -20.60
C MET A 163 1.74 20.03 -21.80
N GLY A 164 2.72 19.75 -22.62
CA GLY A 164 2.97 20.52 -23.83
C GLY A 164 3.72 19.71 -24.87
N GLY A 165 3.67 20.16 -26.11
CA GLY A 165 4.49 19.53 -27.15
C GLY A 165 4.19 20.00 -28.55
N ASN A 166 5.11 19.65 -29.43
CA ASN A 166 4.99 19.77 -30.89
C ASN A 166 5.25 18.40 -31.52
N ASP A 167 5.23 18.33 -32.84
CA ASP A 167 5.43 17.07 -33.58
C ASP A 167 6.81 16.41 -33.34
N LYS A 168 7.78 17.18 -32.85
CA LYS A 168 9.14 16.70 -32.61
C LYS A 168 9.46 16.47 -31.14
N SER A 169 8.78 17.14 -30.25
CA SER A 169 9.03 17.08 -28.80
C SER A 169 7.72 17.14 -28.03
N GLN A 170 7.55 16.21 -27.11
CA GLN A 170 6.40 16.15 -26.22
C GLN A 170 6.91 16.08 -24.79
N THR A 171 6.36 16.92 -23.91
CA THR A 171 6.78 17.05 -22.53
C THR A 171 5.59 16.95 -21.59
N TYR A 172 5.75 16.16 -20.57
CA TYR A 172 4.88 16.13 -19.40
C TYR A 172 5.73 16.31 -18.17
N PHE A 173 5.28 17.14 -17.25
CA PHE A 173 5.95 17.42 -15.98
C PHE A 173 4.89 17.57 -14.88
N SER A 174 5.10 16.91 -13.75
CA SER A 174 4.28 17.02 -12.56
C SER A 174 5.16 17.20 -11.32
#